data_290f4ede16e81e54d23328adf421dd4f
#
_entry.id   290f4ede16e81e54d23328adf421dd4f
#
_cell.length_a   1.000
_cell.length_b   1.000
_cell.length_c   1.000
_cell.angle_alpha   90.00
_cell.angle_beta   90.00
_cell.angle_gamma   90.00
#
_symmetry.space_group_name_H-M   'P 1'
#
loop_
_entity.id
_entity.type
_entity.pdbx_description
1 polymer ?
#
loop_
_entity_poly.entity_id
_entity_poly.type
_entity_poly.pdbx_seq_one_letter_code
_entity_poly.pdbx_strand_id
1 'polypeptide(L)'
;MTLKQITWREGLTLPHDPNDIEEYTLSLAGWLGTTVITGTPTVVADAGLTADYIEGTGLNYVGFRISGGTINNTYKVVIHAVSGTRESDHTILFVVRNR
;
A
#
# COMPACT_ATOMS: atom_id res chain seq x y z
N MET A 1 7.09 -10.40 12.86
CA MET A 1 7.29 -9.50 11.70
C MET A 1 7.07 -8.06 12.10
N THR A 2 7.94 -7.17 11.67
CA THR A 2 7.84 -5.76 12.00
C THR A 2 7.07 -5.02 10.92
N LEU A 3 6.03 -4.26 11.32
CA LEU A 3 5.32 -3.41 10.39
C LEU A 3 6.20 -2.25 9.96
N LYS A 4 6.20 -1.96 8.68
CA LYS A 4 6.93 -0.83 8.10
C LYS A 4 5.96 0.32 7.86
N GLN A 5 6.24 1.45 8.48
CA GLN A 5 5.45 2.65 8.27
C GLN A 5 6.02 3.44 7.10
N ILE A 6 5.14 3.79 6.16
CA ILE A 6 5.50 4.63 5.02
C ILE A 6 4.47 5.74 4.90
N THR A 7 4.93 6.90 4.42
CA THR A 7 4.05 8.03 4.15
C THR A 7 3.86 8.12 2.64
N TRP A 8 2.60 8.16 2.20
CA TRP A 8 2.33 8.23 0.77
C TRP A 8 2.80 9.58 0.20
N ARG A 9 3.40 9.50 -0.95
CA ARG A 9 3.75 10.64 -1.79
C ARG A 9 3.68 10.21 -3.24
N GLU A 10 3.51 11.15 -4.12
CA GLU A 10 3.50 10.86 -5.55
C GLU A 10 4.87 10.27 -5.95
N GLY A 11 4.83 9.20 -6.73
CA GLY A 11 6.04 8.52 -7.18
C GLY A 11 6.69 7.60 -6.16
N LEU A 12 6.00 7.30 -5.05
CA LEU A 12 6.55 6.41 -4.02
C LEU A 12 6.95 5.06 -4.61
N THR A 13 8.22 4.69 -4.43
CA THR A 13 8.78 3.45 -4.95
C THR A 13 9.54 2.74 -3.84
N LEU A 14 9.26 1.46 -3.66
CA LEU A 14 9.84 0.66 -2.59
C LEU A 14 10.48 -0.62 -3.16
N PRO A 15 11.61 -1.08 -2.59
CA PRO A 15 12.18 -2.37 -2.96
C PRO A 15 11.43 -3.50 -2.26
N HIS A 16 11.39 -4.67 -2.91
CA HIS A 16 10.78 -5.86 -2.34
C HIS A 16 11.58 -7.09 -2.77
N ASP A 17 11.93 -7.95 -1.80
CA ASP A 17 12.56 -9.22 -2.08
C ASP A 17 11.47 -10.27 -2.31
N PRO A 18 11.48 -11.04 -3.41
CA PRO A 18 10.40 -11.98 -3.71
C PRO A 18 10.27 -13.12 -2.69
N ASN A 19 11.29 -13.35 -1.87
CA ASN A 19 11.27 -14.37 -0.82
C ASN A 19 10.72 -13.85 0.50
N ASP A 20 10.44 -12.55 0.59
CA ASP A 20 9.95 -11.93 1.82
C ASP A 20 8.43 -11.75 1.77
N ILE A 21 7.85 -11.74 2.96
CA ILE A 21 6.47 -11.30 3.16
C ILE A 21 6.59 -10.07 4.06
N GLU A 22 6.17 -8.92 3.54
CA GLU A 22 6.32 -7.65 4.25
C GLU A 22 4.97 -7.02 4.53
N GLU A 23 4.81 -6.48 5.73
CA GLU A 23 3.60 -5.75 6.11
C GLU A 23 3.93 -4.27 6.21
N TYR A 24 3.05 -3.43 5.65
CA TYR A 24 3.21 -1.99 5.61
C TYR A 24 1.99 -1.30 6.20
N THR A 25 2.21 -0.12 6.79
CA THR A 25 1.14 0.82 7.06
C THR A 25 1.42 2.08 6.26
N LEU A 26 0.53 2.38 5.31
CA LEU A 26 0.66 3.55 4.45
C LEU A 26 -0.13 4.70 5.05
N SER A 27 0.58 5.72 5.51
CA SER A 27 -0.07 6.92 6.06
C SER A 27 -0.70 7.75 4.94
N LEU A 28 -1.97 8.08 5.09
CA LEU A 28 -2.71 8.96 4.20
C LEU A 28 -3.07 10.27 4.90
N ALA A 29 -2.40 10.58 6.00
CA ALA A 29 -2.72 11.76 6.81
C ALA A 29 -2.65 13.06 6.01
N GLY A 30 -1.73 13.14 5.04
CA GLY A 30 -1.61 14.32 4.19
C GLY A 30 -2.84 14.58 3.33
N TRP A 31 -3.50 13.50 2.87
CA TRP A 31 -4.74 13.60 2.10
C TRP A 31 -5.95 13.75 3.01
N LEU A 32 -5.97 13.01 4.11
CA LEU A 32 -7.12 12.98 5.02
C LEU A 32 -7.26 14.24 5.88
N GLY A 33 -6.14 14.88 6.22
CA GLY A 33 -6.17 15.96 7.20
C GLY A 33 -6.55 15.42 8.57
N THR A 34 -7.65 15.93 9.13
CA THR A 34 -8.16 15.48 10.44
C THR A 34 -9.25 14.42 10.32
N THR A 35 -9.56 13.99 9.08
CA THR A 35 -10.60 12.97 8.85
C THR A 35 -9.98 11.58 8.86
N VAL A 36 -10.85 10.57 8.85
CA VAL A 36 -10.42 9.16 8.81
C VAL A 36 -11.09 8.45 7.64
N ILE A 37 -10.56 7.28 7.31
CA ILE A 37 -11.12 6.43 6.26
C ILE A 37 -12.48 5.90 6.75
N THR A 38 -13.53 6.03 5.92
CA THR A 38 -14.88 5.65 6.30
C THR A 38 -15.37 4.36 5.64
N GLY A 39 -14.85 4.03 4.46
CA GLY A 39 -15.18 2.78 3.78
C GLY A 39 -14.08 1.75 3.96
N THR A 40 -14.26 0.58 3.35
CA THR A 40 -13.21 -0.43 3.32
C THR A 40 -12.27 -0.14 2.15
N PRO A 41 -10.99 0.16 2.40
CA PRO A 41 -10.04 0.38 1.32
C PRO A 41 -9.86 -0.89 0.48
N THR A 42 -9.45 -0.71 -0.77
CA THR A 42 -9.04 -1.83 -1.62
C THR A 42 -7.56 -1.70 -1.93
N VAL A 43 -6.89 -2.84 -2.03
CA VAL A 43 -5.46 -2.93 -2.35
C VAL A 43 -5.35 -3.85 -3.55
N VAL A 44 -4.95 -3.30 -4.70
CA VAL A 44 -4.91 -4.04 -5.96
C VAL A 44 -3.50 -3.97 -6.54
N ALA A 45 -2.89 -5.14 -6.73
CA ALA A 45 -1.55 -5.24 -7.32
C ALA A 45 -1.62 -5.71 -8.77
N ASP A 46 -0.63 -5.30 -9.56
CA ASP A 46 -0.43 -5.86 -10.89
C ASP A 46 -0.23 -7.38 -10.80
N ALA A 47 -0.58 -8.09 -11.86
CA ALA A 47 -0.44 -9.55 -11.91
C ALA A 47 1.01 -9.96 -11.63
N GLY A 48 1.21 -10.96 -10.79
CA GLY A 48 2.51 -11.48 -10.42
C GLY A 48 2.97 -11.05 -9.02
N LEU A 49 2.40 -9.99 -8.47
CA LEU A 49 2.65 -9.58 -7.08
C LEU A 49 1.37 -9.81 -6.28
N THR A 50 1.50 -10.27 -5.05
CA THR A 50 0.36 -10.46 -4.17
C THR A 50 0.29 -9.32 -3.16
N ALA A 51 -0.89 -8.70 -3.07
CA ALA A 51 -1.14 -7.63 -2.12
C ALA A 51 -2.46 -7.92 -1.39
N ASP A 52 -2.41 -7.94 -0.06
CA ASP A 52 -3.56 -8.25 0.78
C ASP A 52 -3.85 -7.08 1.72
N TYR A 53 -5.12 -6.68 1.76
CA TYR A 53 -5.59 -5.66 2.70
C TYR A 53 -5.61 -6.22 4.12
N ILE A 54 -5.18 -5.41 5.09
CA ILE A 54 -5.21 -5.77 6.51
C ILE A 54 -6.20 -4.89 7.28
N GLU A 55 -6.01 -3.57 7.25
CA GLU A 55 -6.87 -2.66 8.01
C GLU A 55 -6.80 -1.25 7.43
N GLY A 56 -7.79 -0.43 7.75
CA GLY A 56 -7.83 0.96 7.29
C GLY A 56 -9.06 1.73 7.73
N THR A 57 -10.22 1.06 7.81
CA THR A 57 -11.46 1.71 8.19
C THR A 57 -11.36 2.31 9.59
N GLY A 58 -11.69 3.60 9.71
CA GLY A 58 -11.60 4.32 10.98
C GLY A 58 -10.21 4.82 11.32
N LEU A 59 -9.24 4.64 10.42
CA LEU A 59 -7.85 4.99 10.64
C LEU A 59 -7.41 6.06 9.64
N ASN A 60 -6.21 6.61 9.86
CA ASN A 60 -5.60 7.54 8.90
C ASN A 60 -4.49 6.88 8.08
N TYR A 61 -4.45 5.56 8.09
CA TYR A 61 -3.49 4.76 7.32
C TYR A 61 -4.16 3.48 6.83
N VAL A 62 -3.54 2.84 5.84
CA VAL A 62 -3.98 1.55 5.33
C VAL A 62 -2.88 0.53 5.59
N GLY A 63 -3.21 -0.57 6.28
CA GLY A 63 -2.31 -1.70 6.48
C GLY A 63 -2.50 -2.73 5.39
N PHE A 64 -1.41 -3.21 4.82
CA PHE A 64 -1.46 -4.23 3.77
C PHE A 64 -0.20 -5.09 3.79
N ARG A 65 -0.26 -6.23 3.11
CA ARG A 65 0.83 -7.20 3.04
C ARG A 65 1.23 -7.39 1.60
N ILE A 66 2.54 -7.44 1.34
CA ILE A 66 3.10 -7.66 0.00
C ILE A 66 3.93 -8.94 0.02
N SER A 67 3.76 -9.78 -1.01
CA SER A 67 4.56 -10.99 -1.19
C SER A 67 4.67 -11.33 -2.67
N GLY A 68 5.68 -12.14 -2.99
CA GLY A 68 5.89 -12.64 -4.35
C GLY A 68 6.59 -11.64 -5.26
N GLY A 69 6.29 -11.74 -6.54
CA GLY A 69 6.91 -10.94 -7.58
C GLY A 69 8.07 -11.65 -8.26
N THR A 70 8.47 -11.13 -9.41
CA THR A 70 9.61 -11.65 -10.19
C THR A 70 10.74 -10.63 -10.14
N ILE A 71 11.96 -11.10 -9.90
CA ILE A 71 13.15 -10.25 -9.83
C ILE A 71 13.29 -9.43 -11.12
N ASN A 72 13.67 -8.18 -10.96
CA ASN A 72 13.87 -7.17 -12.00
C ASN A 72 12.57 -6.61 -12.60
N ASN A 73 11.42 -7.00 -12.07
CA ASN A 73 10.15 -6.41 -12.48
C ASN A 73 9.69 -5.35 -11.48
N THR A 74 8.95 -4.38 -12.00
CA THR A 74 8.32 -3.35 -11.17
C THR A 74 6.81 -3.56 -11.25
N TYR A 75 6.16 -3.56 -10.08
CA TYR A 75 4.72 -3.79 -9.97
C TYR A 75 4.05 -2.57 -9.36
N LYS A 76 2.89 -2.24 -9.88
CA LYS A 76 2.07 -1.16 -9.36
C LYS A 76 1.07 -1.74 -8.36
N VAL A 77 0.95 -1.09 -7.21
CA VAL A 77 -0.08 -1.40 -6.22
C VAL A 77 -0.91 -0.13 -6.02
N VAL A 78 -2.22 -0.24 -6.23
CA VAL A 78 -3.13 0.88 -6.08
C VAL A 78 -3.96 0.68 -4.82
N ILE A 79 -3.91 1.65 -3.93
CA ILE A 79 -4.68 1.66 -2.71
C ILE A 79 -5.77 2.70 -2.88
N HIS A 80 -7.03 2.25 -2.93
CA HIS A 80 -8.19 3.11 -3.05
C HIS A 80 -8.80 3.32 -1.67
N ALA A 81 -8.97 4.57 -1.28
CA ALA A 81 -9.53 4.92 0.02
C ALA A 81 -10.68 5.91 -0.13
N VAL A 82 -11.64 5.82 0.79
CA VAL A 82 -12.82 6.68 0.82
C VAL A 82 -12.90 7.33 2.20
N SER A 83 -13.16 8.63 2.22
CA SER A 83 -13.39 9.38 3.46
C SER A 83 -14.58 10.29 3.25
N GLY A 84 -15.75 9.86 3.75
CA GLY A 84 -17.00 10.57 3.53
C GLY A 84 -17.37 10.60 2.06
N THR A 85 -17.41 11.80 1.47
CA THR A 85 -17.72 11.98 0.04
C THR A 85 -16.47 12.06 -0.84
N ARG A 86 -15.29 11.99 -0.24
CA ARG A 86 -14.02 12.04 -0.99
C ARG A 86 -13.51 10.62 -1.19
N GLU A 87 -12.88 10.40 -2.34
CA GLU A 87 -12.19 9.13 -2.61
C GLU A 87 -10.95 9.41 -3.46
N SER A 88 -9.95 8.57 -3.34
CA SER A 88 -8.70 8.76 -4.05
C SER A 88 -7.95 7.44 -4.18
N ASP A 89 -7.21 7.33 -5.28
CA ASP A 89 -6.28 6.23 -5.50
C ASP A 89 -4.87 6.69 -5.14
N HIS A 90 -4.16 5.83 -4.44
CA HIS A 90 -2.77 6.09 -4.04
C HIS A 90 -1.92 4.95 -4.57
N THR A 91 -1.01 5.28 -5.49
CA THR A 91 -0.20 4.28 -6.17
C THR A 91 1.18 4.18 -5.56
N ILE A 92 1.63 2.94 -5.34
CA ILE A 92 2.99 2.63 -4.90
C ILE A 92 3.60 1.71 -5.95
N LEU A 93 4.87 1.94 -6.27
CA LEU A 93 5.62 1.04 -7.13
C LEU A 93 6.52 0.16 -6.28
N PHE A 94 6.51 -1.13 -6.56
CA PHE A 94 7.41 -2.10 -5.90
C PHE A 94 8.38 -2.64 -6.92
N VAL A 95 9.68 -2.42 -6.68
CA VAL A 95 10.75 -2.95 -7.51
C VAL A 95 11.24 -4.23 -6.87
N VAL A 96 11.04 -5.36 -7.55
CA VAL A 96 11.40 -6.66 -7.01
C VAL A 96 12.85 -6.99 -7.33
N ARG A 97 13.63 -7.26 -6.30
CA ARG A 97 15.04 -7.59 -6.43
C ARG A 97 15.52 -8.32 -5.18
N ASN A 98 16.63 -9.08 -5.33
CA ASN A 98 17.25 -9.72 -4.17
C ASN A 98 17.87 -8.66 -3.26
N ARG A 99 17.75 -8.94 -1.97
CA ARG A 99 18.38 -8.12 -0.93
C ARG A 99 19.44 -8.89 -0.19
#